data_cd2db92857e66b776a0a54f4f9c4979c
#
_entry.id   cd2db92857e66b776a0a54f4f9c4979c
#
_cell.length_a   1.000
_cell.length_b   1.000
_cell.length_c   1.000
_cell.angle_alpha   90.00
_cell.angle_beta   90.00
_cell.angle_gamma   90.00
#
_symmetry.space_group_name_H-M   'P 1'
#
loop_
_entity.id
_entity.type
_entity.pdbx_description
1 polymer ?
#
loop_
_entity_poly.entity_id
_entity_poly.type
_entity_poly.pdbx_seq_one_letter_code
_entity_poly.pdbx_strand_id
1 'polypeptide(L)'
;MQITGIKTIRLRTELPASGQVFSRSGVRTMRATNLVQVDTDDGVSGIGSASGNGEMIDAVISKVLKPMLVGMDPTNIDAVWDKAYYRGGHKEFGTRGVGVIALSGVDIALWDILGKVKGQPLYKLLGGKVRDKVPVYATALYPEEVSKVVKRAYDFAEQGFHGVKIKVGFDLDQDIRIVRAVRQELGKDFVVMTDANQGYSIDVGLKAAAAFADSGAFWLEEPLFVEDVEGHALLRREGKVPIAVGENLQMRYAFENFIARGAVDFLQPDVARVGGVTEIRKVAALAAKNNVQVSFHTWGDAVALAASVHLSAAVQECIVMELDYTYNPLREELLKEPVRFEKGSLIPPDKPGLGIELDPVALKRFAFAGNEDLTIRQPVLQASHN
;
A
#
# COMPACT_ATOMS: atom_id res chain seq x y z
N MET A 1 -13.67 -29.02 1.20
CA MET A 1 -13.58 -27.70 1.85
C MET A 1 -14.45 -26.70 1.10
N GLN A 2 -15.31 -26.00 1.80
CA GLN A 2 -16.18 -24.97 1.21
C GLN A 2 -16.19 -23.73 2.11
N ILE A 3 -16.34 -22.57 1.49
CA ILE A 3 -16.54 -21.30 2.19
C ILE A 3 -17.91 -21.35 2.90
N THR A 4 -17.94 -21.19 4.21
CA THR A 4 -19.16 -21.13 5.02
C THR A 4 -19.55 -19.71 5.42
N GLY A 5 -18.57 -18.80 5.45
CA GLY A 5 -18.82 -17.42 5.83
C GLY A 5 -17.73 -16.46 5.38
N ILE A 6 -18.13 -15.22 5.16
CA ILE A 6 -17.22 -14.09 4.94
C ILE A 6 -17.73 -12.95 5.80
N LYS A 7 -16.86 -12.34 6.59
CA LYS A 7 -17.20 -11.20 7.45
C LYS A 7 -16.10 -10.17 7.49
N THR A 8 -16.49 -8.94 7.74
CA THR A 8 -15.60 -7.80 7.97
C THR A 8 -15.39 -7.60 9.46
N ILE A 9 -14.15 -7.35 9.87
CA ILE A 9 -13.78 -6.96 11.23
C ILE A 9 -13.22 -5.54 11.13
N ARG A 10 -14.00 -4.57 11.58
CA ARG A 10 -13.64 -3.15 11.52
C ARG A 10 -12.87 -2.75 12.76
N LEU A 11 -11.71 -2.18 12.56
CA LEU A 11 -10.80 -1.76 13.63
C LEU A 11 -10.44 -0.28 13.48
N ARG A 12 -10.35 0.42 14.63
CA ARG A 12 -10.03 1.85 14.66
C ARG A 12 -9.25 2.20 15.92
N THR A 13 -8.36 3.19 15.80
CA THR A 13 -7.69 3.83 16.93
C THR A 13 -7.51 5.31 16.65
N GLU A 14 -7.66 6.14 17.68
CA GLU A 14 -7.35 7.56 17.59
C GLU A 14 -5.84 7.78 17.70
N LEU A 15 -5.36 8.82 17.04
CA LEU A 15 -3.96 9.19 17.06
C LEU A 15 -3.75 10.35 18.05
N PRO A 16 -2.73 10.27 18.91
CA PRO A 16 -2.31 11.42 19.71
C PRO A 16 -1.85 12.56 18.76
N ALA A 17 -1.86 13.78 19.23
CA ALA A 17 -1.48 14.94 18.43
C ALA A 17 -0.09 14.78 17.75
N SER A 18 0.87 14.14 18.44
CA SER A 18 2.20 13.85 17.91
C SER A 18 2.24 12.73 16.86
N GLY A 19 1.19 11.91 16.78
CA GLY A 19 1.06 10.80 15.82
C GLY A 19 0.16 11.11 14.63
N GLN A 20 -0.39 12.32 14.56
CA GLN A 20 -1.25 12.72 13.44
C GLN A 20 -0.47 12.82 12.15
N VAL A 21 -1.11 12.41 11.07
CA VAL A 21 -0.51 12.31 9.74
C VAL A 21 -1.10 13.38 8.84
N PHE A 22 -0.23 14.10 8.16
CA PHE A 22 -0.62 15.16 7.24
C PHE A 22 -0.57 14.66 5.79
N SER A 23 -1.61 14.96 5.02
CA SER A 23 -1.64 14.73 3.57
C SER A 23 -2.32 15.91 2.89
N ARG A 24 -2.26 15.98 1.58
CA ARG A 24 -3.01 16.99 0.83
C ARG A 24 -4.53 16.93 1.08
N SER A 25 -5.06 15.75 1.34
CA SER A 25 -6.48 15.56 1.65
C SER A 25 -6.84 15.98 3.08
N GLY A 26 -5.87 16.35 3.92
CA GLY A 26 -6.10 16.84 5.26
C GLY A 26 -5.29 16.14 6.34
N VAL A 27 -5.65 16.40 7.61
CA VAL A 27 -5.03 15.81 8.80
C VAL A 27 -5.79 14.54 9.17
N ARG A 28 -5.09 13.42 9.26
CA ARG A 28 -5.63 12.17 9.79
C ARG A 28 -5.39 12.12 11.28
N THR A 29 -6.49 12.08 12.02
CA THR A 29 -6.50 12.01 13.50
C THR A 29 -6.74 10.60 14.02
N MET A 30 -6.90 9.62 13.09
CA MET A 30 -7.18 8.23 13.43
C MET A 30 -6.55 7.28 12.42
N ARG A 31 -6.33 6.03 12.85
CA ARG A 31 -6.08 4.89 11.98
C ARG A 31 -7.29 3.99 11.99
N ALA A 32 -7.70 3.53 10.82
CA ALA A 32 -8.76 2.54 10.66
C ALA A 32 -8.34 1.49 9.64
N THR A 33 -8.83 0.27 9.82
CA THR A 33 -8.65 -0.82 8.87
C THR A 33 -9.83 -1.77 8.90
N ASN A 34 -9.99 -2.55 7.83
CA ASN A 34 -11.02 -3.55 7.70
C ASN A 34 -10.37 -4.89 7.39
N LEU A 35 -10.34 -5.77 8.38
CA LEU A 35 -9.93 -7.14 8.15
C LEU A 35 -11.10 -7.93 7.54
N VAL A 36 -10.78 -8.83 6.64
CA VAL A 36 -11.75 -9.72 6.02
C VAL A 36 -11.42 -11.14 6.42
N GLN A 37 -12.33 -11.80 7.16
CA GLN A 37 -12.20 -13.18 7.53
C GLN A 37 -13.07 -14.07 6.65
N VAL A 38 -12.47 -15.11 6.09
CA VAL A 38 -13.14 -16.17 5.33
C VAL A 38 -13.09 -17.45 6.16
N ASP A 39 -14.26 -18.02 6.48
CA ASP A 39 -14.40 -19.26 7.27
C ASP A 39 -14.77 -20.43 6.34
N THR A 40 -14.32 -21.65 6.71
CA THR A 40 -14.59 -22.88 5.95
C THR A 40 -15.25 -23.95 6.82
N ASP A 41 -15.85 -24.96 6.17
CA ASP A 41 -16.46 -26.12 6.83
C ASP A 41 -15.45 -27.06 7.50
N ASP A 42 -14.18 -27.00 7.14
CA ASP A 42 -13.10 -27.78 7.77
C ASP A 42 -12.46 -27.08 8.98
N GLY A 43 -13.00 -25.91 9.37
CA GLY A 43 -12.51 -25.14 10.53
C GLY A 43 -11.25 -24.29 10.22
N VAL A 44 -10.72 -24.33 9.02
CA VAL A 44 -9.64 -23.43 8.60
C VAL A 44 -10.24 -22.06 8.24
N SER A 45 -9.68 -21.01 8.81
CA SER A 45 -10.04 -19.62 8.44
C SER A 45 -8.86 -18.86 7.90
N GLY A 46 -9.12 -17.98 6.93
CA GLY A 46 -8.14 -17.03 6.41
C GLY A 46 -8.47 -15.61 6.80
N ILE A 47 -7.43 -14.79 6.82
CA ILE A 47 -7.52 -13.37 7.12
C ILE A 47 -6.91 -12.53 6.00
N GLY A 48 -7.59 -11.45 5.61
CA GLY A 48 -7.10 -10.48 4.66
C GLY A 48 -7.34 -9.06 5.17
N SER A 49 -6.90 -8.08 4.40
CA SER A 49 -7.07 -6.66 4.69
C SER A 49 -7.65 -5.92 3.49
N ALA A 50 -8.54 -4.97 3.75
CA ALA A 50 -9.18 -4.11 2.75
C ALA A 50 -9.08 -2.65 3.21
N SER A 51 -8.32 -1.84 2.45
CA SER A 51 -8.00 -0.45 2.82
C SER A 51 -9.04 0.54 2.26
N GLY A 52 -9.97 1.00 3.09
CA GLY A 52 -11.00 1.96 2.69
C GLY A 52 -12.07 2.17 3.75
N ASN A 53 -13.20 2.76 3.35
CA ASN A 53 -14.35 2.96 4.25
C ASN A 53 -14.98 1.60 4.62
N GLY A 54 -15.03 1.29 5.92
CA GLY A 54 -15.44 -0.01 6.42
C GLY A 54 -16.91 -0.32 6.22
N GLU A 55 -17.80 0.66 6.27
CA GLU A 55 -19.23 0.45 6.02
C GLU A 55 -19.49 0.07 4.58
N MET A 56 -18.82 0.77 3.66
CA MET A 56 -18.93 0.47 2.24
C MET A 56 -18.33 -0.90 1.90
N ILE A 57 -17.17 -1.23 2.49
CA ILE A 57 -16.52 -2.54 2.33
C ILE A 57 -17.42 -3.65 2.89
N ASP A 58 -17.97 -3.47 4.09
CA ASP A 58 -18.88 -4.43 4.71
C ASP A 58 -20.13 -4.63 3.87
N ALA A 59 -20.71 -3.57 3.31
CA ALA A 59 -21.85 -3.67 2.41
C ALA A 59 -21.53 -4.51 1.16
N VAL A 60 -20.39 -4.27 0.50
CA VAL A 60 -19.97 -5.07 -0.65
C VAL A 60 -19.75 -6.54 -0.26
N ILE A 61 -19.06 -6.79 0.86
CA ILE A 61 -18.81 -8.15 1.33
C ILE A 61 -20.12 -8.85 1.67
N SER A 62 -20.96 -8.24 2.51
CA SER A 62 -22.18 -8.90 3.02
C SER A 62 -23.27 -9.05 1.98
N LYS A 63 -23.42 -8.09 1.04
CA LYS A 63 -24.51 -8.06 0.06
C LYS A 63 -24.15 -8.60 -1.32
N VAL A 64 -22.85 -8.58 -1.68
CA VAL A 64 -22.41 -9.00 -3.02
C VAL A 64 -21.49 -10.22 -2.93
N LEU A 65 -20.31 -10.09 -2.31
CA LEU A 65 -19.29 -11.15 -2.37
C LEU A 65 -19.68 -12.40 -1.58
N LYS A 66 -20.17 -12.28 -0.35
CA LYS A 66 -20.56 -13.44 0.47
C LYS A 66 -21.65 -14.29 -0.19
N PRO A 67 -22.79 -13.75 -0.69
CA PRO A 67 -23.80 -14.56 -1.38
C PRO A 67 -23.28 -15.28 -2.63
N MET A 68 -22.28 -14.68 -3.31
CA MET A 68 -21.70 -15.27 -4.53
C MET A 68 -20.72 -16.41 -4.23
N LEU A 69 -20.01 -16.35 -3.10
CA LEU A 69 -18.83 -17.16 -2.83
C LEU A 69 -19.03 -18.27 -1.81
N VAL A 70 -20.05 -18.16 -0.94
CA VAL A 70 -20.40 -19.25 0.00
C VAL A 70 -20.71 -20.52 -0.77
N GLY A 71 -20.18 -21.66 -0.31
CA GLY A 71 -20.27 -22.96 -0.96
C GLY A 71 -19.16 -23.25 -1.98
N MET A 72 -18.34 -22.26 -2.36
CA MET A 72 -17.20 -22.49 -3.26
C MET A 72 -15.99 -23.06 -2.50
N ASP A 73 -15.11 -23.75 -3.23
CA ASP A 73 -13.83 -24.21 -2.71
C ASP A 73 -12.85 -23.03 -2.61
N PRO A 74 -12.40 -22.62 -1.39
CA PRO A 74 -11.49 -21.50 -1.21
C PRO A 74 -10.09 -21.76 -1.76
N THR A 75 -9.72 -23.02 -2.01
CA THR A 75 -8.40 -23.37 -2.54
C THR A 75 -8.33 -23.19 -4.06
N ASN A 76 -9.47 -23.16 -4.75
CA ASN A 76 -9.55 -22.83 -6.18
C ASN A 76 -9.72 -21.32 -6.35
N ILE A 77 -8.66 -20.56 -6.03
CA ILE A 77 -8.67 -19.09 -6.01
C ILE A 77 -9.07 -18.52 -7.37
N ASP A 78 -8.60 -19.11 -8.47
CA ASP A 78 -8.91 -18.63 -9.82
C ASP A 78 -10.43 -18.72 -10.11
N ALA A 79 -11.09 -19.81 -9.72
CA ALA A 79 -12.53 -19.95 -9.87
C ALA A 79 -13.32 -18.98 -8.98
N VAL A 80 -12.87 -18.78 -7.73
CA VAL A 80 -13.48 -17.81 -6.81
C VAL A 80 -13.33 -16.40 -7.38
N TRP A 81 -12.15 -16.06 -7.87
CA TRP A 81 -11.85 -14.77 -8.46
C TRP A 81 -12.65 -14.51 -9.75
N ASP A 82 -12.74 -15.50 -10.66
CA ASP A 82 -13.57 -15.45 -11.85
C ASP A 82 -15.06 -15.19 -11.48
N LYS A 83 -15.58 -15.91 -10.50
CA LYS A 83 -16.94 -15.73 -10.02
C LYS A 83 -17.14 -14.35 -9.39
N ALA A 84 -16.22 -13.94 -8.49
CA ALA A 84 -16.31 -12.68 -7.75
C ALA A 84 -16.22 -11.45 -8.66
N TYR A 85 -15.42 -11.50 -9.71
CA TYR A 85 -15.18 -10.36 -10.58
C TYR A 85 -15.85 -10.51 -11.94
N TYR A 86 -15.43 -11.48 -12.76
CA TYR A 86 -15.85 -11.54 -14.18
C TYR A 86 -17.28 -12.00 -14.41
N ARG A 87 -17.84 -12.86 -13.56
CA ARG A 87 -19.18 -13.40 -13.73
C ARG A 87 -20.30 -12.60 -13.02
N GLY A 88 -20.04 -11.37 -12.65
CA GLY A 88 -21.10 -10.51 -12.15
C GLY A 88 -20.63 -9.40 -11.22
N GLY A 89 -19.62 -9.64 -10.38
CA GLY A 89 -19.20 -8.67 -9.39
C GLY A 89 -18.84 -7.30 -9.98
N HIS A 90 -18.11 -7.27 -11.09
CA HIS A 90 -17.75 -6.01 -11.75
C HIS A 90 -18.95 -5.17 -12.22
N LYS A 91 -20.10 -5.79 -12.47
CA LYS A 91 -21.34 -5.07 -12.81
C LYS A 91 -21.94 -4.40 -11.60
N GLU A 92 -21.77 -5.00 -10.41
CA GLU A 92 -22.32 -4.49 -9.17
C GLU A 92 -21.43 -3.38 -8.54
N PHE A 93 -20.10 -3.54 -8.61
CA PHE A 93 -19.19 -2.64 -7.94
C PHE A 93 -18.15 -1.95 -8.85
N GLY A 94 -18.23 -2.17 -10.18
CA GLY A 94 -17.33 -1.54 -11.14
C GLY A 94 -15.94 -2.15 -11.18
N THR A 95 -15.04 -1.48 -11.91
CA THR A 95 -13.65 -1.92 -12.15
C THR A 95 -12.63 -1.20 -11.25
N ARG A 96 -13.07 -0.27 -10.44
CA ARG A 96 -12.29 0.53 -9.51
C ARG A 96 -13.16 0.92 -8.32
N GLY A 97 -12.55 1.18 -7.18
CA GLY A 97 -13.21 1.67 -5.97
C GLY A 97 -13.44 0.58 -4.95
N VAL A 98 -14.42 0.80 -4.08
CA VAL A 98 -14.65 -0.01 -2.87
C VAL A 98 -14.87 -1.49 -3.17
N GLY A 99 -15.47 -1.83 -4.29
CA GLY A 99 -15.71 -3.22 -4.67
C GLY A 99 -14.43 -4.01 -4.90
N VAL A 100 -13.47 -3.42 -5.62
CA VAL A 100 -12.14 -4.02 -5.84
C VAL A 100 -11.35 -4.07 -4.53
N ILE A 101 -11.48 -3.06 -3.68
CA ILE A 101 -10.88 -3.04 -2.35
C ILE A 101 -11.42 -4.18 -1.47
N ALA A 102 -12.75 -4.38 -1.45
CA ALA A 102 -13.36 -5.48 -0.71
C ALA A 102 -12.90 -6.85 -1.24
N LEU A 103 -12.81 -6.99 -2.58
CA LEU A 103 -12.26 -8.20 -3.22
C LEU A 103 -10.81 -8.43 -2.84
N SER A 104 -9.99 -7.38 -2.67
CA SER A 104 -8.60 -7.53 -2.20
C SER A 104 -8.52 -8.25 -0.86
N GLY A 105 -9.38 -7.84 0.09
CA GLY A 105 -9.42 -8.49 1.42
C GLY A 105 -9.84 -9.95 1.36
N VAL A 106 -10.82 -10.29 0.52
CA VAL A 106 -11.23 -11.67 0.31
C VAL A 106 -10.11 -12.49 -0.32
N ASP A 107 -9.47 -11.96 -1.37
CA ASP A 107 -8.40 -12.64 -2.10
C ASP A 107 -7.18 -12.94 -1.19
N ILE A 108 -6.75 -11.97 -0.39
CA ILE A 108 -5.68 -12.19 0.59
C ILE A 108 -6.05 -13.32 1.57
N ALA A 109 -7.29 -13.34 2.06
CA ALA A 109 -7.77 -14.38 2.97
C ALA A 109 -7.79 -15.76 2.31
N LEU A 110 -8.13 -15.87 1.02
CA LEU A 110 -8.09 -17.13 0.27
C LEU A 110 -6.64 -17.63 0.11
N TRP A 111 -5.69 -16.77 -0.16
CA TRP A 111 -4.27 -17.12 -0.21
C TRP A 111 -3.73 -17.53 1.14
N ASP A 112 -4.21 -16.94 2.24
CA ASP A 112 -3.90 -17.38 3.61
C ASP A 112 -4.43 -18.78 3.88
N ILE A 113 -5.70 -19.08 3.51
CA ILE A 113 -6.29 -20.43 3.60
C ILE A 113 -5.45 -21.42 2.79
N LEU A 114 -5.16 -21.12 1.53
CA LEU A 114 -4.40 -22.02 0.65
C LEU A 114 -3.03 -22.37 1.25
N GLY A 115 -2.35 -21.38 1.84
CA GLY A 115 -1.07 -21.58 2.51
C GLY A 115 -1.21 -22.48 3.74
N LYS A 116 -2.23 -22.27 4.58
CA LYS A 116 -2.52 -23.10 5.76
C LYS A 116 -2.84 -24.53 5.37
N VAL A 117 -3.68 -24.74 4.36
CA VAL A 117 -4.03 -26.09 3.85
C VAL A 117 -2.82 -26.82 3.29
N LYS A 118 -1.93 -26.11 2.57
CA LYS A 118 -0.72 -26.71 2.01
C LYS A 118 0.45 -26.79 3.00
N GLY A 119 0.30 -26.26 4.22
CA GLY A 119 1.38 -26.19 5.19
C GLY A 119 2.56 -25.32 4.70
N GLN A 120 2.31 -24.31 3.88
CA GLN A 120 3.32 -23.47 3.24
C GLN A 120 3.08 -22.00 3.46
N PRO A 121 4.12 -21.18 3.72
CA PRO A 121 3.98 -19.74 3.74
C PRO A 121 3.66 -19.19 2.34
N LEU A 122 2.99 -18.03 2.28
CA LEU A 122 2.51 -17.43 1.03
C LEU A 122 3.62 -17.28 -0.02
N TYR A 123 4.82 -16.82 0.36
CA TYR A 123 5.91 -16.66 -0.61
C TYR A 123 6.27 -17.98 -1.34
N LYS A 124 6.11 -19.16 -0.68
CA LYS A 124 6.35 -20.45 -1.36
C LYS A 124 5.29 -20.76 -2.41
N LEU A 125 4.04 -20.40 -2.14
CA LEU A 125 2.95 -20.52 -3.13
C LEU A 125 3.17 -19.61 -4.34
N LEU A 126 3.93 -18.53 -4.16
CA LEU A 126 4.28 -17.55 -5.21
C LEU A 126 5.53 -17.94 -6.00
N GLY A 127 6.12 -19.10 -5.73
CA GLY A 127 7.30 -19.61 -6.45
C GLY A 127 8.59 -19.62 -5.63
N GLY A 128 8.56 -19.17 -4.40
CA GLY A 128 9.71 -19.12 -3.48
C GLY A 128 10.25 -17.71 -3.26
N LYS A 129 11.19 -17.61 -2.32
CA LYS A 129 11.89 -16.35 -2.05
C LYS A 129 12.99 -16.10 -3.06
N VAL A 130 13.04 -14.93 -3.64
CA VAL A 130 14.17 -14.39 -4.41
C VAL A 130 15.11 -13.56 -3.50
N ARG A 131 14.62 -13.22 -2.29
CA ARG A 131 15.40 -12.55 -1.23
C ARG A 131 14.93 -12.99 0.16
N ASP A 132 15.87 -13.20 1.07
CA ASP A 132 15.57 -13.59 2.45
C ASP A 132 15.17 -12.40 3.34
N LYS A 133 15.61 -11.20 2.99
CA LYS A 133 15.29 -9.94 3.66
C LYS A 133 14.76 -8.95 2.63
N VAL A 134 13.64 -8.32 2.96
CA VAL A 134 13.00 -7.31 2.11
C VAL A 134 13.50 -5.94 2.54
N PRO A 135 14.31 -5.25 1.73
CA PRO A 135 14.77 -3.91 2.06
C PRO A 135 13.59 -2.93 2.07
N VAL A 136 13.57 -2.02 3.04
CA VAL A 136 12.49 -1.03 3.16
C VAL A 136 13.01 0.39 3.26
N TYR A 137 12.19 1.32 2.78
CA TYR A 137 12.34 2.75 3.04
C TYR A 137 11.29 3.24 4.03
N ALA A 138 11.65 4.26 4.82
CA ALA A 138 10.70 4.88 5.75
C ALA A 138 9.84 5.92 5.04
N THR A 139 8.50 5.81 5.19
CA THR A 139 7.58 6.86 4.78
C THR A 139 6.99 7.51 6.03
N ALA A 140 7.52 8.69 6.38
CA ALA A 140 7.12 9.44 7.57
C ALA A 140 7.65 10.89 7.57
N LEU A 141 8.11 11.40 6.42
CA LEU A 141 8.63 12.75 6.32
C LEU A 141 7.57 13.67 5.70
N TYR A 142 6.97 14.48 6.54
CA TYR A 142 5.94 15.46 6.16
C TYR A 142 6.55 16.86 6.07
N PRO A 143 5.95 17.79 5.30
CA PRO A 143 6.43 19.16 5.19
C PRO A 143 6.29 19.89 6.53
N GLU A 144 7.43 20.12 7.16
CA GLU A 144 7.61 20.83 8.41
C GLU A 144 8.79 21.81 8.27
N GLU A 145 9.27 22.35 9.38
CA GLU A 145 10.54 23.06 9.42
C GLU A 145 11.67 22.16 8.88
N VAL A 146 12.48 22.68 7.96
CA VAL A 146 13.52 21.92 7.24
C VAL A 146 14.42 21.15 8.19
N SER A 147 14.90 21.80 9.26
CA SER A 147 15.77 21.17 10.26
C SER A 147 15.16 19.94 10.94
N LYS A 148 13.85 19.95 11.18
CA LYS A 148 13.13 18.80 11.78
C LYS A 148 13.01 17.64 10.80
N VAL A 149 12.74 17.93 9.52
CA VAL A 149 12.66 16.91 8.48
C VAL A 149 14.02 16.25 8.28
N VAL A 150 15.09 17.06 8.20
CA VAL A 150 16.48 16.60 8.08
C VAL A 150 16.86 15.71 9.25
N LYS A 151 16.60 16.17 10.48
CA LYS A 151 16.91 15.37 11.68
C LYS A 151 16.18 14.03 11.64
N ARG A 152 14.90 14.00 11.30
CA ARG A 152 14.11 12.76 11.23
C ARG A 152 14.63 11.82 10.14
N ALA A 153 15.03 12.37 8.99
CA ALA A 153 15.64 11.60 7.91
C ALA A 153 16.96 10.95 8.36
N TYR A 154 17.78 11.69 9.09
CA TYR A 154 19.01 11.18 9.70
C TYR A 154 18.71 10.07 10.72
N ASP A 155 17.72 10.27 11.61
CA ASP A 155 17.32 9.27 12.60
C ASP A 155 16.87 7.94 11.94
N PHE A 156 16.25 7.98 10.75
CA PHE A 156 15.91 6.78 9.97
C PHE A 156 17.14 6.12 9.35
N ALA A 157 18.07 6.90 8.84
CA ALA A 157 19.33 6.35 8.33
C ALA A 157 20.11 5.60 9.42
N GLU A 158 20.20 6.16 10.64
CA GLU A 158 20.83 5.51 11.81
C GLU A 158 20.10 4.21 12.22
N GLN A 159 18.80 4.09 12.00
CA GLN A 159 18.02 2.87 12.21
C GLN A 159 18.24 1.80 11.11
N GLY A 160 19.02 2.14 10.09
CA GLY A 160 19.39 1.26 9.00
C GLY A 160 18.43 1.21 7.83
N PHE A 161 17.47 2.14 7.73
CA PHE A 161 16.63 2.22 6.55
C PHE A 161 17.46 2.48 5.29
N HIS A 162 17.07 1.85 4.19
CA HIS A 162 17.74 2.01 2.90
C HIS A 162 17.40 3.33 2.19
N GLY A 163 16.34 3.98 2.60
CA GLY A 163 15.88 5.25 2.06
C GLY A 163 14.78 5.88 2.87
N VAL A 164 14.43 7.09 2.48
CA VAL A 164 13.29 7.84 3.02
C VAL A 164 12.43 8.41 1.91
N LYS A 165 11.12 8.51 2.16
CA LYS A 165 10.17 9.17 1.27
C LYS A 165 9.65 10.46 1.90
N ILE A 166 9.81 11.58 1.19
CA ILE A 166 9.42 12.92 1.60
C ILE A 166 8.09 13.23 0.93
N LYS A 167 7.08 13.63 1.72
CA LYS A 167 5.83 14.16 1.18
C LYS A 167 6.06 15.58 0.64
N VAL A 168 5.69 15.77 -0.62
CA VAL A 168 5.78 17.02 -1.37
C VAL A 168 4.40 17.35 -1.98
N GLY A 169 4.31 18.37 -2.83
CA GLY A 169 3.04 18.74 -3.48
C GLY A 169 2.24 19.79 -2.70
N PHE A 170 2.88 20.49 -1.76
CA PHE A 170 2.26 21.53 -0.94
C PHE A 170 2.69 22.93 -1.38
N ASP A 171 3.95 23.21 -1.30
CA ASP A 171 4.60 24.45 -1.75
C ASP A 171 5.92 24.09 -2.43
N LEU A 172 6.04 24.39 -3.72
CA LEU A 172 7.17 23.92 -4.53
C LEU A 172 8.52 24.39 -4.00
N ASP A 173 8.61 25.64 -3.56
CA ASP A 173 9.88 26.19 -3.05
C ASP A 173 10.29 25.54 -1.72
N GLN A 174 9.31 25.26 -0.86
CA GLN A 174 9.55 24.53 0.39
C GLN A 174 9.90 23.07 0.10
N ASP A 175 9.18 22.41 -0.79
CA ASP A 175 9.43 21.03 -1.19
C ASP A 175 10.87 20.88 -1.70
N ILE A 176 11.31 21.77 -2.60
CA ILE A 176 12.69 21.78 -3.13
C ILE A 176 13.71 22.01 -2.02
N ARG A 177 13.47 22.96 -1.10
CA ARG A 177 14.39 23.22 0.04
C ARG A 177 14.53 21.99 0.93
N ILE A 178 13.43 21.31 1.24
CA ILE A 178 13.45 20.10 2.08
C ILE A 178 14.25 18.99 1.40
N VAL A 179 13.93 18.68 0.13
CA VAL A 179 14.61 17.59 -0.60
C VAL A 179 16.13 17.85 -0.71
N ARG A 180 16.52 19.07 -1.02
CA ARG A 180 17.94 19.46 -1.08
C ARG A 180 18.65 19.34 0.26
N ALA A 181 18.01 19.81 1.33
CA ALA A 181 18.59 19.74 2.68
C ALA A 181 18.76 18.29 3.15
N VAL A 182 17.76 17.43 2.94
CA VAL A 182 17.86 16.00 3.27
C VAL A 182 18.95 15.32 2.45
N ARG A 183 19.02 15.61 1.13
CA ARG A 183 20.08 15.09 0.26
C ARG A 183 21.48 15.52 0.73
N GLN A 184 21.63 16.79 1.12
CA GLN A 184 22.91 17.33 1.59
C GLN A 184 23.35 16.65 2.89
N GLU A 185 22.42 16.41 3.82
CA GLU A 185 22.71 15.75 5.10
C GLU A 185 23.07 14.28 4.93
N LEU A 186 22.27 13.53 4.16
CA LEU A 186 22.41 12.08 4.04
C LEU A 186 23.42 11.63 2.97
N GLY A 187 23.95 12.58 2.18
CA GLY A 187 24.89 12.29 1.11
C GLY A 187 24.26 11.66 -0.13
N LYS A 188 25.06 11.47 -1.17
CA LYS A 188 24.60 11.04 -2.51
C LYS A 188 24.16 9.57 -2.57
N ASP A 189 24.67 8.74 -1.70
CA ASP A 189 24.49 7.28 -1.75
C ASP A 189 23.21 6.82 -1.01
N PHE A 190 22.61 7.70 -0.18
CA PHE A 190 21.36 7.40 0.50
C PHE A 190 20.15 7.64 -0.43
N VAL A 191 19.16 6.75 -0.39
CA VAL A 191 18.00 6.85 -1.29
C VAL A 191 16.99 7.86 -0.75
N VAL A 192 16.74 8.94 -1.49
CA VAL A 192 15.74 9.96 -1.17
C VAL A 192 14.65 9.93 -2.24
N MET A 193 13.43 9.65 -1.84
CA MET A 193 12.24 9.55 -2.67
C MET A 193 11.29 10.71 -2.38
N THR A 194 10.47 11.08 -3.34
CA THR A 194 9.46 12.13 -3.17
C THR A 194 8.08 11.61 -3.56
N ASP A 195 7.03 12.08 -2.87
CA ASP A 195 5.64 11.68 -3.13
C ASP A 195 4.73 12.91 -3.05
N ALA A 196 4.14 13.27 -4.17
CA ALA A 196 3.28 14.44 -4.30
C ALA A 196 1.80 14.14 -4.02
N ASN A 197 1.40 12.88 -3.87
CA ASN A 197 0.01 12.46 -3.67
C ASN A 197 -0.96 13.23 -4.58
N GLN A 198 -0.65 13.26 -5.88
CA GLN A 198 -1.44 13.90 -6.94
C GLN A 198 -1.55 15.43 -6.79
N GLY A 199 -0.50 16.06 -6.25
CA GLY A 199 -0.53 17.44 -5.77
C GLY A 199 -0.21 18.49 -6.79
N TYR A 200 0.39 18.18 -7.91
CA TYR A 200 0.83 19.16 -8.88
C TYR A 200 -0.11 19.29 -10.09
N SER A 201 -0.11 20.47 -10.70
CA SER A 201 -0.49 20.63 -12.10
C SER A 201 0.69 20.22 -13.00
N ILE A 202 0.45 20.02 -14.30
CA ILE A 202 1.53 19.62 -15.22
C ILE A 202 2.68 20.62 -15.24
N ASP A 203 2.40 21.91 -15.23
CA ASP A 203 3.42 22.96 -15.27
C ASP A 203 4.27 23.01 -13.99
N VAL A 204 3.64 22.81 -12.83
CA VAL A 204 4.33 22.72 -11.54
C VAL A 204 5.11 21.42 -11.45
N GLY A 205 4.50 20.33 -11.91
CA GLY A 205 5.11 19.00 -11.93
C GLY A 205 6.40 18.95 -12.76
N LEU A 206 6.46 19.61 -13.92
CA LEU A 206 7.67 19.73 -14.73
C LEU A 206 8.79 20.46 -13.98
N LYS A 207 8.47 21.57 -13.30
CA LYS A 207 9.44 22.31 -12.48
C LYS A 207 9.92 21.49 -11.29
N ALA A 208 8.99 20.80 -10.59
CA ALA A 208 9.30 19.92 -9.49
C ALA A 208 10.21 18.76 -9.93
N ALA A 209 9.85 18.09 -11.02
CA ALA A 209 10.60 16.98 -11.58
C ALA A 209 12.05 17.36 -11.91
N ALA A 210 12.25 18.52 -12.58
CA ALA A 210 13.59 19.03 -12.88
C ALA A 210 14.40 19.33 -11.60
N ALA A 211 13.80 20.03 -10.62
CA ALA A 211 14.47 20.37 -9.37
C ALA A 211 14.79 19.15 -8.51
N PHE A 212 13.93 18.13 -8.51
CA PHE A 212 14.17 16.89 -7.78
C PHE A 212 15.21 16.02 -8.48
N ALA A 213 15.25 15.99 -9.81
CA ALA A 213 16.34 15.36 -10.56
C ALA A 213 17.69 15.99 -10.21
N ASP A 214 17.79 17.33 -10.22
CA ASP A 214 19.00 18.07 -9.83
C ASP A 214 19.41 17.80 -8.37
N SER A 215 18.44 17.47 -7.52
CA SER A 215 18.67 17.08 -6.11
C SER A 215 18.96 15.59 -5.94
N GLY A 216 19.00 14.81 -7.02
CA GLY A 216 19.25 13.38 -6.98
C GLY A 216 18.11 12.57 -6.32
N ALA A 217 16.87 13.01 -6.43
CA ALA A 217 15.73 12.21 -5.98
C ALA A 217 15.64 10.92 -6.79
N PHE A 218 15.32 9.81 -6.11
CA PHE A 218 15.27 8.49 -6.71
C PHE A 218 14.03 8.32 -7.60
N TRP A 219 12.88 8.87 -7.16
CA TRP A 219 11.67 9.02 -7.96
C TRP A 219 10.81 10.19 -7.48
N LEU A 220 9.86 10.58 -8.33
CA LEU A 220 8.70 11.41 -8.01
C LEU A 220 7.44 10.55 -8.12
N GLU A 221 6.78 10.31 -6.99
CA GLU A 221 5.59 9.47 -6.86
C GLU A 221 4.34 10.32 -7.03
N GLU A 222 3.38 9.81 -7.81
CA GLU A 222 2.07 10.40 -8.11
C GLU A 222 2.09 11.93 -8.24
N PRO A 223 2.86 12.50 -9.17
CA PRO A 223 2.90 13.95 -9.34
C PRO A 223 1.54 14.57 -9.72
N LEU A 224 0.76 13.89 -10.54
CA LEU A 224 -0.52 14.31 -11.09
C LEU A 224 -1.64 13.34 -10.67
N PHE A 225 -2.90 13.71 -10.92
CA PHE A 225 -4.00 12.75 -10.83
C PHE A 225 -3.72 11.52 -11.70
N VAL A 226 -3.97 10.33 -11.17
CA VAL A 226 -3.67 9.06 -11.85
C VAL A 226 -4.51 8.83 -13.13
N GLU A 227 -5.55 9.62 -13.35
CA GLU A 227 -6.29 9.65 -14.60
C GLU A 227 -5.53 10.35 -15.73
N ASP A 228 -4.59 11.25 -15.41
CA ASP A 228 -3.77 11.96 -16.39
C ASP A 228 -2.52 11.16 -16.78
N VAL A 229 -2.73 10.06 -17.48
CA VAL A 229 -1.66 9.17 -17.93
C VAL A 229 -0.73 9.87 -18.94
N GLU A 230 -1.27 10.72 -19.81
CA GLU A 230 -0.49 11.48 -20.80
C GLU A 230 0.40 12.53 -20.11
N GLY A 231 -0.11 13.18 -19.07
CA GLY A 231 0.68 14.10 -18.23
C GLY A 231 1.85 13.37 -17.55
N HIS A 232 1.63 12.18 -17.01
CA HIS A 232 2.70 11.36 -16.44
C HIS A 232 3.73 10.95 -17.51
N ALA A 233 3.30 10.58 -18.71
CA ALA A 233 4.20 10.27 -19.83
C ALA A 233 5.05 11.50 -20.22
N LEU A 234 4.44 12.69 -20.22
CA LEU A 234 5.16 13.94 -20.47
C LEU A 234 6.19 14.24 -19.36
N LEU A 235 5.79 14.12 -18.08
CA LEU A 235 6.70 14.29 -16.96
C LEU A 235 7.89 13.33 -16.98
N ARG A 236 7.64 12.04 -17.27
CA ARG A 236 8.68 11.05 -17.39
C ARG A 236 9.68 11.39 -18.51
N ARG A 237 9.20 11.85 -19.65
CA ARG A 237 10.05 12.19 -20.80
C ARG A 237 10.87 13.47 -20.58
N GLU A 238 10.27 14.50 -20.00
CA GLU A 238 10.86 15.86 -19.92
C GLU A 238 11.48 16.16 -18.54
N GLY A 239 10.96 15.52 -17.46
CA GLY A 239 11.27 15.90 -16.08
C GLY A 239 12.60 15.36 -15.53
N LYS A 240 13.23 14.39 -16.21
CA LYS A 240 14.53 13.78 -15.84
C LYS A 240 14.58 13.08 -14.48
N VAL A 241 13.49 13.00 -13.75
CA VAL A 241 13.34 12.19 -12.54
C VAL A 241 12.44 10.99 -12.86
N PRO A 242 12.78 9.77 -12.40
CA PRO A 242 11.91 8.62 -12.59
C PRO A 242 10.52 8.83 -11.97
N ILE A 243 9.49 8.32 -12.62
CA ILE A 243 8.09 8.44 -12.19
C ILE A 243 7.63 7.13 -11.54
N ALA A 244 7.04 7.24 -10.36
CA ALA A 244 6.43 6.13 -9.64
C ALA A 244 4.93 6.35 -9.49
N VAL A 245 4.12 5.29 -9.74
CA VAL A 245 2.67 5.32 -9.53
C VAL A 245 2.14 3.95 -9.12
N GLY A 246 1.02 3.91 -8.40
CA GLY A 246 0.38 2.62 -8.20
C GLY A 246 -0.52 2.50 -6.98
N GLU A 247 -0.33 3.26 -5.91
CA GLU A 247 -1.15 3.17 -4.70
C GLU A 247 -2.64 3.43 -4.95
N ASN A 248 -2.94 4.28 -5.94
CA ASN A 248 -4.29 4.63 -6.36
C ASN A 248 -4.74 3.91 -7.64
N LEU A 249 -3.91 3.05 -8.23
CA LEU A 249 -4.28 2.20 -9.35
C LEU A 249 -4.90 0.88 -8.86
N GLN A 250 -5.90 0.42 -9.58
CA GLN A 250 -6.58 -0.84 -9.28
C GLN A 250 -6.68 -1.70 -10.53
N MET A 251 -6.63 -3.03 -10.34
CA MET A 251 -6.64 -4.01 -11.41
C MET A 251 -5.48 -3.81 -12.39
N ARG A 252 -4.90 -4.89 -12.89
CA ARG A 252 -3.78 -4.87 -13.84
C ARG A 252 -3.97 -3.95 -15.05
N TYR A 253 -5.22 -3.72 -15.47
CA TYR A 253 -5.53 -2.90 -16.65
C TYR A 253 -5.10 -1.43 -16.51
N ALA A 254 -5.18 -0.86 -15.30
CA ALA A 254 -4.70 0.49 -15.04
C ALA A 254 -3.17 0.56 -15.16
N PHE A 255 -2.45 -0.43 -14.63
CA PHE A 255 -0.99 -0.53 -14.74
C PHE A 255 -0.54 -0.75 -16.18
N GLU A 256 -1.25 -1.63 -16.93
CA GLU A 256 -0.99 -1.87 -18.34
C GLU A 256 -1.08 -0.57 -19.17
N ASN A 257 -2.07 0.28 -18.87
CA ASN A 257 -2.23 1.57 -19.54
C ASN A 257 -1.03 2.50 -19.29
N PHE A 258 -0.55 2.61 -18.04
CA PHE A 258 0.64 3.41 -17.71
C PHE A 258 1.90 2.89 -18.41
N ILE A 259 2.11 1.58 -18.42
CA ILE A 259 3.23 0.95 -19.12
C ILE A 259 3.16 1.21 -20.63
N ALA A 260 2.00 0.97 -21.24
CA ALA A 260 1.81 1.12 -22.69
C ALA A 260 2.05 2.55 -23.19
N ARG A 261 1.78 3.55 -22.34
CA ARG A 261 2.00 4.97 -22.64
C ARG A 261 3.41 5.45 -22.28
N GLY A 262 4.26 4.58 -21.71
CA GLY A 262 5.58 4.98 -21.23
C GLY A 262 5.52 6.03 -20.12
N ALA A 263 4.51 5.93 -19.24
CA ALA A 263 4.18 6.92 -18.23
C ALA A 263 4.77 6.62 -16.84
N VAL A 264 5.56 5.54 -16.70
CA VAL A 264 6.01 5.04 -15.40
C VAL A 264 7.37 4.34 -15.48
N ASP A 265 8.17 4.46 -14.42
CA ASP A 265 9.41 3.71 -14.19
C ASP A 265 9.25 2.68 -13.05
N PHE A 266 8.44 3.00 -12.04
CA PHE A 266 8.19 2.16 -10.87
C PHE A 266 6.71 1.97 -10.62
N LEU A 267 6.26 0.72 -10.55
CA LEU A 267 4.89 0.39 -10.14
C LEU A 267 4.81 0.19 -8.64
N GLN A 268 3.81 0.80 -8.00
CA GLN A 268 3.63 0.76 -6.55
C GLN A 268 2.24 0.21 -6.15
N PRO A 269 1.88 -1.02 -6.57
CA PRO A 269 0.58 -1.57 -6.23
C PRO A 269 0.46 -1.84 -4.72
N ASP A 270 -0.74 -1.62 -4.18
CA ASP A 270 -1.12 -1.92 -2.81
C ASP A 270 -1.99 -3.19 -2.77
N VAL A 271 -1.54 -4.22 -2.06
CA VAL A 271 -2.22 -5.53 -2.01
C VAL A 271 -3.64 -5.44 -1.43
N ALA A 272 -3.88 -4.51 -0.48
CA ALA A 272 -5.18 -4.31 0.16
C ALA A 272 -6.14 -3.43 -0.67
N ARG A 273 -5.72 -3.00 -1.89
CA ARG A 273 -6.48 -2.07 -2.74
C ARG A 273 -6.62 -2.53 -4.19
N VAL A 274 -5.62 -3.23 -4.73
CA VAL A 274 -5.45 -3.50 -6.17
C VAL A 274 -6.32 -4.65 -6.71
N GLY A 275 -6.90 -5.48 -5.84
CA GLY A 275 -7.56 -6.74 -6.15
C GLY A 275 -6.87 -7.95 -5.52
N GLY A 276 -6.00 -7.72 -4.52
CA GLY A 276 -5.35 -8.75 -3.74
C GLY A 276 -4.07 -9.32 -4.35
N VAL A 277 -3.62 -10.44 -3.80
CA VAL A 277 -2.42 -11.17 -4.23
C VAL A 277 -2.54 -11.64 -5.68
N THR A 278 -3.72 -12.07 -6.09
CA THR A 278 -3.99 -12.55 -7.46
C THR A 278 -3.74 -11.46 -8.51
N GLU A 279 -4.18 -10.23 -8.28
CA GLU A 279 -3.88 -9.12 -9.22
C GLU A 279 -2.43 -8.64 -9.10
N ILE A 280 -1.84 -8.61 -7.90
CA ILE A 280 -0.39 -8.31 -7.75
C ILE A 280 0.46 -9.24 -8.61
N ARG A 281 0.17 -10.55 -8.64
CA ARG A 281 0.92 -11.51 -9.49
C ARG A 281 0.85 -11.13 -10.98
N LYS A 282 -0.30 -10.67 -11.43
CA LYS A 282 -0.50 -10.24 -12.82
C LYS A 282 0.20 -8.91 -13.11
N VAL A 283 0.18 -7.96 -12.16
CA VAL A 283 0.93 -6.69 -12.25
C VAL A 283 2.43 -6.96 -12.27
N ALA A 284 2.94 -7.85 -11.42
CA ALA A 284 4.36 -8.24 -11.41
C ALA A 284 4.78 -8.89 -12.73
N ALA A 285 3.95 -9.76 -13.30
CA ALA A 285 4.22 -10.35 -14.62
C ALA A 285 4.23 -9.31 -15.76
N LEU A 286 3.37 -8.29 -15.70
CA LEU A 286 3.39 -7.15 -16.62
C LEU A 286 4.67 -6.32 -16.46
N ALA A 287 5.08 -6.06 -15.23
CA ALA A 287 6.31 -5.34 -14.90
C ALA A 287 7.54 -6.08 -15.48
N ALA A 288 7.66 -7.38 -15.20
CA ALA A 288 8.73 -8.23 -15.72
C ALA A 288 8.82 -8.22 -17.25
N LYS A 289 7.67 -8.40 -17.92
CA LYS A 289 7.58 -8.40 -19.39
C LYS A 289 8.07 -7.07 -20.02
N ASN A 290 7.91 -5.96 -19.32
CA ASN A 290 8.19 -4.62 -19.83
C ASN A 290 9.44 -3.98 -19.20
N ASN A 291 10.22 -4.72 -18.40
CA ASN A 291 11.40 -4.23 -17.67
C ASN A 291 11.08 -3.02 -16.77
N VAL A 292 9.91 -3.00 -16.17
CA VAL A 292 9.49 -1.98 -15.18
C VAL A 292 9.74 -2.54 -13.78
N GLN A 293 10.25 -1.72 -12.88
CA GLN A 293 10.50 -2.11 -11.50
C GLN A 293 9.24 -1.99 -10.63
N VAL A 294 9.24 -2.71 -9.51
CA VAL A 294 8.14 -2.70 -8.54
C VAL A 294 8.65 -2.24 -7.18
N SER A 295 7.84 -1.47 -6.48
CA SER A 295 8.03 -1.11 -5.08
C SER A 295 6.66 -1.09 -4.41
N PHE A 296 6.34 -2.11 -3.61
CA PHE A 296 4.98 -2.20 -3.05
C PHE A 296 4.68 -1.05 -2.09
N HIS A 297 3.55 -0.38 -2.33
CA HIS A 297 2.95 0.55 -1.39
C HIS A 297 2.39 -0.23 -0.20
N THR A 298 2.68 0.24 1.01
CA THR A 298 2.20 -0.39 2.23
C THR A 298 1.96 0.66 3.32
N TRP A 299 0.73 1.15 3.38
CA TRP A 299 0.33 2.15 4.36
C TRP A 299 -0.99 1.72 5.02
N GLY A 300 -0.91 0.72 5.92
CA GLY A 300 -2.08 0.08 6.50
C GLY A 300 -1.79 -0.66 7.79
N ASP A 301 -2.44 -1.80 7.96
CA ASP A 301 -2.35 -2.67 9.12
C ASP A 301 -1.30 -3.79 8.96
N ALA A 302 -1.16 -4.58 10.03
CA ALA A 302 -0.20 -5.68 10.09
C ALA A 302 -0.50 -6.83 9.12
N VAL A 303 -1.77 -7.05 8.73
CA VAL A 303 -2.16 -8.11 7.78
C VAL A 303 -1.74 -7.74 6.36
N ALA A 304 -2.03 -6.48 5.96
CA ALA A 304 -1.57 -5.93 4.68
C ALA A 304 -0.03 -5.92 4.61
N LEU A 305 0.65 -5.52 5.70
CA LEU A 305 2.10 -5.55 5.79
C LEU A 305 2.65 -6.96 5.58
N ALA A 306 2.12 -7.97 6.29
CA ALA A 306 2.56 -9.36 6.14
C ALA A 306 2.41 -9.87 4.70
N ALA A 307 1.25 -9.61 4.07
CA ALA A 307 1.02 -9.98 2.67
C ALA A 307 2.02 -9.30 1.73
N SER A 308 2.28 -8.00 1.91
CA SER A 308 3.23 -7.23 1.11
C SER A 308 4.67 -7.72 1.27
N VAL A 309 5.07 -8.12 2.47
CA VAL A 309 6.40 -8.69 2.74
C VAL A 309 6.59 -10.03 2.00
N HIS A 310 5.58 -10.91 2.00
CA HIS A 310 5.63 -12.14 1.22
C HIS A 310 5.76 -11.88 -0.29
N LEU A 311 4.97 -10.94 -0.80
CA LEU A 311 5.03 -10.54 -2.21
C LEU A 311 6.38 -9.94 -2.57
N SER A 312 6.89 -9.03 -1.74
CA SER A 312 8.21 -8.42 -1.94
C SER A 312 9.35 -9.43 -1.90
N ALA A 313 9.22 -10.47 -1.08
CA ALA A 313 10.21 -11.55 -1.01
C ALA A 313 10.18 -12.46 -2.26
N ALA A 314 9.03 -12.59 -2.94
CA ALA A 314 8.83 -13.52 -4.05
C ALA A 314 8.93 -12.84 -5.43
N VAL A 315 8.66 -11.54 -5.55
CA VAL A 315 8.67 -10.80 -6.82
C VAL A 315 10.08 -10.31 -7.13
N GLN A 316 10.64 -10.77 -8.27
CA GLN A 316 12.01 -10.45 -8.69
C GLN A 316 12.20 -8.94 -8.95
N GLU A 317 11.23 -8.31 -9.57
CA GLU A 317 11.22 -6.89 -9.96
C GLU A 317 11.09 -5.93 -8.76
N CYS A 318 10.72 -6.44 -7.58
CA CYS A 318 10.63 -5.63 -6.37
C CYS A 318 12.04 -5.27 -5.89
N ILE A 319 12.36 -3.96 -5.87
CA ILE A 319 13.67 -3.46 -5.47
C ILE A 319 13.73 -3.06 -4.01
N VAL A 320 12.64 -2.48 -3.51
CA VAL A 320 12.49 -1.99 -2.14
C VAL A 320 10.99 -1.91 -1.84
N MET A 321 10.59 -1.98 -0.58
CA MET A 321 9.19 -1.89 -0.17
C MET A 321 8.99 -0.68 0.77
N GLU A 322 7.83 -0.07 0.71
CA GLU A 322 7.43 0.95 1.67
C GLU A 322 7.21 0.36 3.06
N LEU A 323 7.68 1.06 4.08
CA LEU A 323 7.27 0.86 5.46
C LEU A 323 6.77 2.19 6.03
N ASP A 324 5.45 2.28 6.24
CA ASP A 324 4.89 3.38 7.02
C ASP A 324 5.48 3.33 8.45
N TYR A 325 6.38 4.24 8.77
CA TYR A 325 7.04 4.29 10.08
C TYR A 325 6.49 5.39 10.98
N THR A 326 5.27 5.85 10.68
CA THR A 326 4.50 6.70 11.59
C THR A 326 3.87 5.86 12.69
N TYR A 327 3.41 6.50 13.76
CA TYR A 327 2.70 5.81 14.84
C TYR A 327 1.43 5.12 14.31
N ASN A 328 1.38 3.81 14.42
CA ASN A 328 0.27 3.00 13.92
C ASN A 328 0.07 1.72 14.75
N PRO A 329 -0.75 1.79 15.81
CA PRO A 329 -1.05 0.62 16.65
C PRO A 329 -1.66 -0.56 15.90
N LEU A 330 -2.40 -0.32 14.79
CA LEU A 330 -2.96 -1.40 13.96
C LEU A 330 -1.89 -2.16 13.17
N ARG A 331 -0.70 -1.57 12.99
CA ARG A 331 0.46 -2.25 12.44
C ARG A 331 1.31 -2.92 13.54
N GLU A 332 1.45 -2.25 14.69
CA GLU A 332 2.43 -2.63 15.71
C GLU A 332 1.87 -3.65 16.72
N GLU A 333 0.58 -3.56 17.04
CA GLU A 333 -0.01 -4.26 18.18
C GLU A 333 -1.11 -5.26 17.79
N LEU A 334 -1.48 -5.34 16.51
CA LEU A 334 -2.58 -6.19 16.06
C LEU A 334 -2.22 -7.68 16.03
N LEU A 335 -0.94 -8.00 15.98
CA LEU A 335 -0.44 -9.38 15.96
C LEU A 335 0.16 -9.78 17.30
N LYS A 336 0.06 -11.04 17.67
CA LYS A 336 0.79 -11.60 18.82
C LYS A 336 2.31 -11.45 18.68
N GLU A 337 2.81 -11.64 17.47
CA GLU A 337 4.20 -11.44 17.09
C GLU A 337 4.22 -10.51 15.87
N PRO A 338 4.74 -9.28 15.99
CA PRO A 338 4.82 -8.35 14.86
C PRO A 338 5.75 -8.89 13.76
N VAL A 339 5.53 -8.44 12.52
CA VAL A 339 6.45 -8.73 11.41
C VAL A 339 7.84 -8.20 11.76
N ARG A 340 8.84 -9.06 11.71
CA ARG A 340 10.18 -8.79 12.21
C ARG A 340 10.91 -7.77 11.34
N PHE A 341 11.34 -6.67 11.95
CA PHE A 341 12.18 -5.65 11.33
C PHE A 341 13.64 -5.78 11.83
N GLU A 342 14.58 -5.78 10.90
CA GLU A 342 16.02 -5.87 11.19
C GLU A 342 16.81 -4.95 10.28
N LYS A 343 17.39 -3.90 10.83
CA LYS A 343 18.35 -3.01 10.15
C LYS A 343 17.90 -2.65 8.72
N GLY A 344 16.75 -1.97 8.61
CA GLY A 344 16.22 -1.51 7.33
C GLY A 344 15.60 -2.59 6.44
N SER A 345 15.32 -3.77 6.98
CA SER A 345 14.70 -4.86 6.24
C SER A 345 13.62 -5.56 7.06
N LEU A 346 12.59 -6.06 6.38
CA LEU A 346 11.57 -6.93 6.94
C LEU A 346 11.85 -8.39 6.59
N ILE A 347 11.57 -9.28 7.53
CA ILE A 347 11.78 -10.72 7.37
C ILE A 347 10.43 -11.37 7.07
N PRO A 348 10.28 -12.05 5.91
CA PRO A 348 9.06 -12.78 5.59
C PRO A 348 8.74 -13.86 6.63
N PRO A 349 7.51 -13.93 7.16
CA PRO A 349 7.12 -15.01 8.07
C PRO A 349 7.22 -16.39 7.40
N ASP A 350 7.71 -17.40 8.12
CA ASP A 350 7.90 -18.77 7.59
C ASP A 350 6.77 -19.74 7.96
N LYS A 351 5.81 -19.34 8.79
CA LYS A 351 4.64 -20.14 9.14
C LYS A 351 3.65 -20.23 7.96
N PRO A 352 2.78 -21.27 7.89
CA PRO A 352 1.80 -21.42 6.81
C PRO A 352 0.86 -20.22 6.62
N GLY A 353 0.45 -19.95 5.39
CA GLY A 353 -0.39 -18.82 5.02
C GLY A 353 0.41 -17.51 5.07
N LEU A 354 -0.19 -16.47 5.63
CA LEU A 354 0.49 -15.20 5.94
C LEU A 354 1.48 -15.33 7.09
N GLY A 355 1.47 -16.45 7.81
CA GLY A 355 2.40 -16.73 8.91
C GLY A 355 2.20 -15.87 10.14
N ILE A 356 1.05 -15.24 10.29
CA ILE A 356 0.69 -14.32 11.38
C ILE A 356 -0.45 -14.85 12.24
N GLU A 357 -0.54 -14.35 13.47
CA GLU A 357 -1.62 -14.64 14.39
C GLU A 357 -2.13 -13.35 15.01
N LEU A 358 -3.43 -13.07 14.85
CA LEU A 358 -4.07 -11.90 15.43
C LEU A 358 -4.13 -12.02 16.96
N ASP A 359 -3.88 -10.91 17.67
CA ASP A 359 -4.06 -10.83 19.11
C ASP A 359 -5.54 -10.57 19.46
N PRO A 360 -6.24 -11.49 20.15
CA PRO A 360 -7.63 -11.29 20.56
C PRO A 360 -7.84 -10.06 21.46
N VAL A 361 -6.84 -9.70 22.25
CA VAL A 361 -6.90 -8.51 23.11
C VAL A 361 -6.86 -7.23 22.27
N ALA A 362 -5.97 -7.17 21.30
CA ALA A 362 -5.88 -6.06 20.36
C ALA A 362 -7.14 -5.94 19.48
N LEU A 363 -7.65 -7.06 18.97
CA LEU A 363 -8.91 -7.09 18.22
C LEU A 363 -10.07 -6.49 19.03
N LYS A 364 -10.20 -6.87 20.30
CA LYS A 364 -11.24 -6.32 21.18
C LYS A 364 -11.02 -4.83 21.48
N ARG A 365 -9.77 -4.42 21.72
CA ARG A 365 -9.42 -3.03 22.03
C ARG A 365 -9.69 -2.09 20.88
N PHE A 366 -9.40 -2.51 19.64
CA PHE A 366 -9.57 -1.68 18.46
C PHE A 366 -10.92 -1.88 17.75
N ALA A 367 -11.76 -2.81 18.22
CA ALA A 367 -13.06 -3.07 17.60
C ALA A 367 -13.90 -1.81 17.47
N PHE A 368 -14.46 -1.59 16.31
CA PHE A 368 -15.25 -0.40 15.99
C PHE A 368 -16.56 -0.79 15.29
N ALA A 369 -17.70 -0.40 15.88
CA ALA A 369 -19.04 -0.67 15.37
C ALA A 369 -19.82 0.60 14.98
N GLY A 370 -19.21 1.78 15.14
CA GLY A 370 -19.85 3.07 14.85
C GLY A 370 -19.78 3.45 13.37
N ASN A 371 -20.42 4.56 13.01
CA ASN A 371 -20.30 5.17 11.70
C ASN A 371 -18.91 5.76 11.51
N GLU A 372 -18.30 5.49 10.36
CA GLU A 372 -17.03 6.12 10.00
C GLU A 372 -17.31 7.56 9.60
N ASP A 373 -17.01 8.48 10.52
CA ASP A 373 -16.94 9.87 10.13
C ASP A 373 -15.68 10.07 9.29
N LEU A 374 -15.89 10.27 7.99
CA LEU A 374 -14.84 10.60 7.03
C LEU A 374 -14.35 12.04 7.19
N THR A 375 -14.58 12.69 8.33
CA THR A 375 -14.08 14.05 8.56
C THR A 375 -12.56 14.06 8.52
N ILE A 376 -12.07 14.11 7.30
CA ILE A 376 -10.76 14.65 7.00
C ILE A 376 -10.87 16.12 7.37
N ARG A 377 -10.42 16.48 8.57
CA ARG A 377 -10.37 17.88 8.96
C ARG A 377 -9.43 18.58 7.97
N GLN A 378 -9.97 19.52 7.21
CA GLN A 378 -9.15 20.30 6.28
C GLN A 378 -7.94 20.84 7.05
N PRO A 379 -6.72 20.77 6.48
CA PRO A 379 -5.59 21.41 7.12
C PRO A 379 -5.90 22.89 7.21
N VAL A 380 -5.64 23.48 8.35
CA VAL A 380 -5.57 24.94 8.52
C VAL A 380 -4.21 25.38 7.93
N LEU A 381 -4.01 25.08 6.65
CA LEU A 381 -3.02 25.75 5.83
C LEU A 381 -3.79 26.88 5.17
N GLN A 382 -3.75 28.05 5.81
CA GLN A 382 -4.07 29.28 5.10
C GLN A 382 -3.12 29.36 3.92
N ALA A 383 -3.61 28.95 2.75
CA ALA A 383 -3.01 29.39 1.51
C ALA A 383 -3.13 30.91 1.48
N SER A 384 -2.03 31.58 1.71
CA SER A 384 -1.88 32.98 1.33
C SER A 384 -1.98 33.00 -0.20
N HIS A 385 -3.19 33.12 -0.71
CA HIS A 385 -3.42 33.58 -2.06
C HIS A 385 -3.17 35.07 -2.07
N ASN A 386 -2.01 35.47 -2.55
CA ASN A 386 -1.80 36.74 -3.23
C ASN A 386 -0.95 36.46 -4.46
#